data_9d7926a762c3267321479c68993e3c28
#
_entry.id   9d7926a762c3267321479c68993e3c28
#
_cell.length_a   1.000
_cell.length_b   1.000
_cell.length_c   1.000
_cell.angle_alpha   90.00
_cell.angle_beta   90.00
_cell.angle_gamma   90.00
#
_symmetry.space_group_name_H-M   'P 1'
#
loop_
_entity.id
_entity.type
_entity.pdbx_description
1 polymer ?
#
loop_
_entity_poly.entity_id
_entity_poly.type
_entity_poly.pdbx_seq_one_letter_code
_entity_poly.pdbx_strand_id
1 'polypeptide(L)'
;MEVSLKQIDLGSRNILENLFSYYVYDMSEFMGWGPNSEGLYAFNSETLDSYWKEASHVPYFIYVDKEIAGFALVRNYSIEPEIFDIEQYFVLRKFKGKGVGKKALLAVVANHPGKWQIRVLKENAAALKFWVSAVKNIVGSRYDVSLDIDVDLEMYFIRFEAVS
;
A
#
# COMPACT_ATOMS: atom_id res chain seq x y z
N MET A 1 -22.03 -3.51 1.77
CA MET A 1 -20.73 -2.78 1.70
C MET A 1 -20.00 -3.23 0.44
N GLU A 2 -19.81 -2.34 -0.49
CA GLU A 2 -19.06 -2.58 -1.72
C GLU A 2 -17.70 -1.91 -1.63
N VAL A 3 -16.63 -2.68 -1.80
CA VAL A 3 -15.26 -2.17 -1.87
C VAL A 3 -14.84 -2.16 -3.34
N SER A 4 -14.39 -1.01 -3.81
CA SER A 4 -13.96 -0.85 -5.20
C SER A 4 -12.69 0.00 -5.29
N LEU A 5 -12.01 -0.08 -6.43
CA LEU A 5 -10.83 0.70 -6.74
C LEU A 5 -11.14 1.69 -7.85
N LYS A 6 -10.53 2.85 -7.76
CA LYS A 6 -10.55 3.84 -8.83
C LYS A 6 -9.13 4.34 -9.05
N GLN A 7 -8.63 4.20 -10.27
CA GLN A 7 -7.33 4.76 -10.61
C GLN A 7 -7.37 6.28 -10.48
N ILE A 8 -6.35 6.84 -9.85
CA ILE A 8 -6.27 8.28 -9.57
C ILE A 8 -5.69 8.99 -10.78
N ASP A 9 -6.47 9.87 -11.41
CA ASP A 9 -5.97 10.74 -12.47
C ASP A 9 -5.20 11.92 -11.87
N LEU A 10 -4.40 12.58 -12.70
CA LEU A 10 -3.57 13.72 -12.28
C LEU A 10 -4.41 14.86 -11.69
N GLY A 11 -5.65 15.05 -12.18
CA GLY A 11 -6.56 16.06 -11.66
C GLY A 11 -7.01 15.82 -10.21
N SER A 12 -6.88 14.59 -9.73
CA SER A 12 -7.24 14.21 -8.35
C SER A 12 -6.02 13.97 -7.46
N ARG A 13 -4.82 14.27 -7.93
CA ARG A 13 -3.58 14.09 -7.17
C ARG A 13 -3.61 14.81 -5.82
N ASN A 14 -4.19 15.99 -5.76
CA ASN A 14 -4.29 16.77 -4.53
C ASN A 14 -5.08 16.03 -3.44
N ILE A 15 -6.06 15.22 -3.81
CA ILE A 15 -6.83 14.40 -2.87
C ILE A 15 -5.92 13.31 -2.27
N LEU A 16 -5.12 12.66 -3.11
CA LEU A 16 -4.14 11.69 -2.61
C LEU A 16 -3.13 12.34 -1.67
N GLU A 17 -2.62 13.53 -2.00
CA GLU A 17 -1.65 14.24 -1.17
C GLU A 17 -2.25 14.56 0.21
N ASN A 18 -3.52 14.97 0.27
CA ASN A 18 -4.20 15.21 1.54
C ASN A 18 -4.31 13.94 2.39
N LEU A 19 -4.65 12.81 1.77
CA LEU A 19 -4.72 11.52 2.47
C LEU A 19 -3.33 11.04 2.88
N PHE A 20 -2.33 11.32 2.09
CA PHE A 20 -0.95 10.86 2.33
C PHE A 20 -0.38 11.46 3.62
N SER A 21 -0.75 12.67 3.99
CA SER A 21 -0.33 13.28 5.25
C SER A 21 -0.85 12.51 6.47
N TYR A 22 -2.06 11.98 6.40
CA TYR A 22 -2.59 11.10 7.47
C TYR A 22 -1.83 9.78 7.54
N TYR A 23 -1.46 9.23 6.39
CA TYR A 23 -0.63 8.03 6.31
C TYR A 23 0.76 8.26 6.94
N VAL A 24 1.39 9.39 6.65
CA VAL A 24 2.68 9.76 7.25
C VAL A 24 2.56 9.84 8.77
N TYR A 25 1.50 10.46 9.28
CA TYR A 25 1.23 10.51 10.72
C TYR A 25 1.07 9.11 11.31
N ASP A 26 0.30 8.26 10.65
CA ASP A 26 0.07 6.87 11.09
C ASP A 26 1.39 6.09 11.16
N MET A 27 2.24 6.23 10.14
CA MET A 27 3.55 5.57 10.08
C MET A 27 4.56 6.14 11.08
N SER A 28 4.36 7.36 11.55
CA SER A 28 5.26 8.00 12.51
C SER A 28 5.42 7.21 13.81
N GLU A 29 4.40 6.42 14.18
CA GLU A 29 4.47 5.51 15.33
C GLU A 29 5.66 4.55 15.23
N PHE A 30 5.95 4.05 14.03
CA PHE A 30 7.00 3.05 13.79
C PHE A 30 8.31 3.67 13.33
N MET A 31 8.23 4.80 12.63
CA MET A 31 9.41 5.45 12.03
C MET A 31 10.04 6.51 12.94
N GLY A 32 9.36 6.88 14.02
CA GLY A 32 9.85 7.91 14.94
C GLY A 32 9.81 9.33 14.38
N TRP A 33 9.04 9.57 13.33
CA TRP A 33 8.89 10.91 12.76
C TRP A 33 8.07 11.81 13.68
N GLY A 34 8.41 13.09 13.69
CA GLY A 34 7.63 14.12 14.37
C GLY A 34 7.15 15.19 13.40
N PRO A 35 6.28 16.10 13.87
CA PRO A 35 5.83 17.21 13.04
C PRO A 35 6.95 18.24 12.84
N ASN A 36 6.82 19.03 11.78
CA ASN A 36 7.69 20.18 11.57
C ASN A 36 7.33 21.32 12.54
N SER A 37 8.00 22.47 12.42
CA SER A 37 7.79 23.63 13.31
C SER A 37 6.37 24.21 13.24
N GLU A 38 5.62 23.89 12.19
CA GLU A 38 4.22 24.32 12.03
C GLU A 38 3.22 23.27 12.51
N GLY A 39 3.71 22.14 13.06
CA GLY A 39 2.86 21.05 13.52
C GLY A 39 2.36 20.14 12.42
N LEU A 40 2.96 20.18 11.23
CA LEU A 40 2.53 19.39 10.08
C LEU A 40 3.39 18.15 9.90
N TYR A 41 2.76 17.03 9.58
CA TYR A 41 3.44 15.82 9.11
C TYR A 41 3.58 15.90 7.60
N ALA A 42 4.53 16.72 7.18
CA ALA A 42 4.80 16.98 5.77
C ALA A 42 5.61 15.84 5.13
N PHE A 43 5.47 15.70 3.83
CA PHE A 43 6.25 14.80 3.02
C PHE A 43 6.65 15.51 1.71
N ASN A 44 7.68 14.98 1.03
CA ASN A 44 8.06 15.51 -0.26
C ASN A 44 7.10 14.95 -1.34
N SER A 45 6.23 15.80 -1.87
CA SER A 45 5.23 15.39 -2.86
C SER A 45 5.85 14.92 -4.18
N GLU A 46 7.10 15.31 -4.49
CA GLU A 46 7.82 14.84 -5.68
C GLU A 46 8.00 13.31 -5.68
N THR A 47 8.00 12.68 -4.51
CA THR A 47 8.08 11.22 -4.40
C THR A 47 6.90 10.51 -5.05
N LEU A 48 5.79 11.21 -5.27
CA LEU A 48 4.58 10.68 -5.91
C LEU A 48 4.57 10.88 -7.43
N ASP A 49 5.50 11.65 -7.98
CA ASP A 49 5.51 12.05 -9.40
C ASP A 49 5.48 10.84 -10.35
N SER A 50 6.19 9.76 -10.02
CA SER A 50 6.27 8.56 -10.85
C SER A 50 4.90 7.94 -11.14
N TYR A 51 3.92 8.14 -10.25
CA TYR A 51 2.58 7.59 -10.42
C TYR A 51 1.81 8.20 -11.59
N TRP A 52 2.26 9.33 -12.11
CA TRP A 52 1.65 9.97 -13.29
C TRP A 52 2.64 10.14 -14.44
N LYS A 53 3.92 9.83 -14.22
CA LYS A 53 4.97 9.94 -15.25
C LYS A 53 5.42 8.59 -15.81
N GLU A 54 5.26 7.50 -15.05
CA GLU A 54 5.77 6.18 -15.41
C GLU A 54 4.63 5.16 -15.50
N ALA A 55 4.59 4.41 -16.60
CA ALA A 55 3.58 3.38 -16.82
C ALA A 55 3.66 2.22 -15.83
N SER A 56 4.82 2.03 -15.18
CA SER A 56 5.04 1.00 -14.17
C SER A 56 4.40 1.32 -12.81
N HIS A 57 3.85 2.50 -12.64
CA HIS A 57 3.27 2.98 -11.39
C HIS A 57 1.78 3.26 -11.57
N VAL A 58 0.95 2.66 -10.72
CA VAL A 58 -0.51 2.80 -10.79
C VAL A 58 -1.06 3.18 -9.42
N PRO A 59 -1.62 4.40 -9.28
CA PRO A 59 -2.22 4.84 -8.02
C PRO A 59 -3.71 4.55 -8.01
N TYR A 60 -4.21 4.01 -6.89
CA TYR A 60 -5.64 3.74 -6.70
C TYR A 60 -6.17 4.41 -5.46
N PHE A 61 -7.38 4.98 -5.56
CA PHE A 61 -8.23 5.18 -4.38
C PHE A 61 -8.97 3.88 -4.06
N ILE A 62 -9.13 3.61 -2.77
CA ILE A 62 -10.02 2.58 -2.27
C ILE A 62 -11.33 3.25 -1.88
N TYR A 63 -12.44 2.76 -2.41
CA TYR A 63 -13.78 3.23 -2.07
C TYR A 63 -14.56 2.17 -1.31
N VAL A 64 -15.32 2.62 -0.33
CA VAL A 64 -16.39 1.81 0.28
C VAL A 64 -17.69 2.50 -0.08
N ASP A 65 -18.51 1.80 -0.86
CA ASP A 65 -19.68 2.37 -1.49
C ASP A 65 -19.27 3.59 -2.32
N LYS A 66 -19.66 4.79 -1.92
CA LYS A 66 -19.28 6.04 -2.63
C LYS A 66 -18.28 6.90 -1.86
N GLU A 67 -17.73 6.40 -0.79
CA GLU A 67 -16.86 7.16 0.11
C GLU A 67 -15.41 6.70 -0.05
N ILE A 68 -14.47 7.65 -0.07
CA ILE A 68 -13.05 7.32 -0.10
C ILE A 68 -12.67 6.69 1.23
N ALA A 69 -12.10 5.49 1.16
CA ALA A 69 -11.67 4.72 2.33
C ALA A 69 -10.16 4.61 2.48
N GLY A 70 -9.40 4.99 1.47
CA GLY A 70 -7.94 4.90 1.51
C GLY A 70 -7.33 4.93 0.11
N PHE A 71 -6.10 4.44 0.03
CA PHE A 71 -5.38 4.35 -1.24
C PHE A 71 -4.44 3.14 -1.28
N ALA A 72 -4.08 2.73 -2.49
CA ALA A 72 -3.06 1.74 -2.76
C ALA A 72 -2.17 2.24 -3.90
N LEU A 73 -0.87 2.31 -3.65
CA LEU A 73 0.11 2.73 -4.64
C LEU A 73 0.90 1.51 -5.09
N VAL A 74 0.67 1.10 -6.33
CA VAL A 74 1.23 -0.11 -6.93
C VAL A 74 2.31 0.26 -7.93
N ARG A 75 3.41 -0.48 -7.92
CA ARG A 75 4.49 -0.27 -8.89
C ARG A 75 5.16 -1.59 -9.25
N ASN A 76 5.96 -1.58 -10.30
CA ASN A 76 6.94 -2.63 -10.50
C ASN A 76 8.14 -2.35 -9.61
N TYR A 77 8.67 -3.39 -8.95
CA TYR A 77 9.77 -3.21 -8.02
C TYR A 77 11.04 -2.83 -8.78
N SER A 78 11.74 -1.79 -8.32
CA SER A 78 12.85 -1.20 -9.07
C SER A 78 14.04 -2.14 -9.29
N ILE A 79 14.28 -3.07 -8.37
CA ILE A 79 15.38 -4.03 -8.44
C ILE A 79 14.98 -5.26 -9.28
N GLU A 80 13.73 -5.68 -9.19
CA GLU A 80 13.17 -6.82 -9.92
C GLU A 80 11.87 -6.39 -10.62
N PRO A 81 11.97 -5.75 -11.81
CA PRO A 81 10.80 -5.11 -12.45
C PRO A 81 9.65 -6.04 -12.85
N GLU A 82 9.88 -7.34 -12.89
CA GLU A 82 8.82 -8.33 -13.14
C GLU A 82 7.94 -8.57 -11.92
N ILE A 83 8.32 -8.07 -10.75
CA ILE A 83 7.57 -8.23 -9.51
C ILE A 83 6.76 -6.97 -9.23
N PHE A 84 5.45 -7.13 -9.00
CA PHE A 84 4.61 -6.05 -8.51
C PHE A 84 4.86 -5.83 -7.01
N ASP A 85 4.89 -4.58 -6.62
CA ASP A 85 5.16 -4.16 -5.24
C ASP A 85 4.07 -3.17 -4.81
N ILE A 86 3.59 -3.32 -3.60
CA ILE A 86 2.75 -2.29 -2.99
C ILE A 86 3.68 -1.35 -2.25
N GLU A 87 3.93 -0.19 -2.84
CA GLU A 87 4.81 0.79 -2.24
C GLU A 87 4.20 1.42 -1.00
N GLN A 88 2.93 1.81 -1.10
CA GLN A 88 2.18 2.43 0.00
C GLN A 88 0.75 1.92 -0.01
N TYR A 89 0.17 1.74 1.18
CA TYR A 89 -1.18 1.23 1.34
C TYR A 89 -1.78 1.76 2.63
N PHE A 90 -2.96 2.35 2.53
CA PHE A 90 -3.59 3.00 3.68
C PHE A 90 -5.10 2.83 3.65
N VAL A 91 -5.65 2.43 4.79
CA VAL A 91 -7.10 2.38 5.02
C VAL A 91 -7.41 3.33 6.17
N LEU A 92 -8.32 4.26 5.94
CA LEU A 92 -8.74 5.23 6.95
C LEU A 92 -9.35 4.52 8.16
N ARG A 93 -9.14 5.07 9.34
CA ARG A 93 -9.56 4.44 10.62
C ARG A 93 -11.04 4.11 10.68
N LYS A 94 -11.90 4.95 10.10
CA LYS A 94 -13.35 4.70 9.99
C LYS A 94 -13.67 3.32 9.40
N PHE A 95 -12.83 2.85 8.50
CA PHE A 95 -13.06 1.62 7.74
C PHE A 95 -12.26 0.43 8.23
N LYS A 96 -11.43 0.59 9.26
CA LYS A 96 -10.63 -0.51 9.82
C LYS A 96 -11.53 -1.55 10.51
N GLY A 97 -11.08 -2.79 10.49
CA GLY A 97 -11.77 -3.90 11.15
C GLY A 97 -13.03 -4.39 10.43
N LYS A 98 -13.27 -3.94 9.21
CA LYS A 98 -14.46 -4.28 8.40
C LYS A 98 -14.14 -5.11 7.16
N GLY A 99 -12.89 -5.57 7.04
CA GLY A 99 -12.44 -6.36 5.89
C GLY A 99 -12.13 -5.54 4.63
N VAL A 100 -12.17 -4.22 4.70
CA VAL A 100 -11.93 -3.32 3.55
C VAL A 100 -10.53 -3.53 2.98
N GLY A 101 -9.51 -3.60 3.83
CA GLY A 101 -8.13 -3.79 3.38
C GLY A 101 -7.93 -5.09 2.63
N LYS A 102 -8.52 -6.19 3.10
CA LYS A 102 -8.44 -7.50 2.42
C LYS A 102 -9.14 -7.49 1.06
N LYS A 103 -10.33 -6.92 1.01
CA LYS A 103 -11.10 -6.83 -0.24
C LYS A 103 -10.42 -5.92 -1.26
N ALA A 104 -9.85 -4.81 -0.81
CA ALA A 104 -9.11 -3.92 -1.68
C ALA A 104 -7.84 -4.59 -2.23
N LEU A 105 -7.09 -5.33 -1.40
CA LEU A 105 -5.92 -6.07 -1.86
C LEU A 105 -6.30 -7.11 -2.92
N LEU A 106 -7.38 -7.86 -2.70
CA LEU A 106 -7.86 -8.83 -3.67
C LEU A 106 -8.14 -8.17 -5.02
N ALA A 107 -8.78 -7.00 -5.01
CA ALA A 107 -9.07 -6.24 -6.24
C ALA A 107 -7.80 -5.72 -6.91
N VAL A 108 -6.83 -5.21 -6.14
CA VAL A 108 -5.53 -4.76 -6.67
C VAL A 108 -4.81 -5.91 -7.37
N VAL A 109 -4.70 -7.05 -6.71
CA VAL A 109 -3.98 -8.22 -7.24
C VAL A 109 -4.69 -8.77 -8.48
N ALA A 110 -6.03 -8.75 -8.50
CA ALA A 110 -6.78 -9.17 -9.68
C ALA A 110 -6.52 -8.30 -10.91
N ASN A 111 -6.24 -7.02 -10.70
CA ASN A 111 -5.90 -6.08 -11.79
C ASN A 111 -4.46 -6.28 -12.30
N HIS A 112 -3.60 -6.93 -11.54
CA HIS A 112 -2.18 -7.10 -11.84
C HIS A 112 -1.74 -8.55 -11.61
N PRO A 113 -2.18 -9.51 -12.45
CA PRO A 113 -1.75 -10.90 -12.30
C PRO A 113 -0.24 -11.03 -12.52
N GLY A 114 0.41 -11.89 -11.75
CA GLY A 114 1.84 -12.12 -11.82
C GLY A 114 2.48 -12.28 -10.45
N LYS A 115 3.76 -12.02 -10.39
CA LYS A 115 4.55 -12.11 -9.16
C LYS A 115 4.40 -10.85 -8.32
N TRP A 116 4.24 -11.04 -7.04
CA TRP A 116 4.01 -9.97 -6.07
C TRP A 116 4.95 -10.04 -4.89
N GLN A 117 5.26 -8.88 -4.33
CA GLN A 117 5.83 -8.78 -3.00
C GLN A 117 5.10 -7.69 -2.19
N ILE A 118 5.05 -7.88 -0.89
CA ILE A 118 4.59 -6.89 0.08
C ILE A 118 5.68 -6.77 1.13
N ARG A 119 6.09 -5.54 1.43
CA ARG A 119 7.14 -5.25 2.41
C ARG A 119 6.49 -4.70 3.68
N VAL A 120 6.89 -5.21 4.83
CA VAL A 120 6.34 -4.82 6.12
C VAL A 120 7.49 -4.53 7.08
N LEU A 121 7.45 -3.35 7.71
CA LEU A 121 8.43 -3.01 8.75
C LEU A 121 8.45 -4.09 9.83
N LYS A 122 9.66 -4.50 10.24
CA LYS A 122 9.85 -5.53 11.26
C LYS A 122 9.11 -5.20 12.56
N GLU A 123 9.07 -3.94 12.93
CA GLU A 123 8.44 -3.46 14.16
C GLU A 123 6.91 -3.43 14.10
N ASN A 124 6.34 -3.51 12.89
CA ASN A 124 4.89 -3.43 12.71
C ASN A 124 4.25 -4.82 12.67
N ALA A 125 4.19 -5.47 13.84
CA ALA A 125 3.65 -6.83 13.97
C ALA A 125 2.17 -6.93 13.57
N ALA A 126 1.38 -5.91 13.85
CA ALA A 126 -0.03 -5.87 13.47
C ALA A 126 -0.22 -5.84 11.96
N ALA A 127 0.61 -5.07 11.25
CA ALA A 127 0.60 -5.05 9.80
C ALA A 127 1.03 -6.39 9.21
N LEU A 128 2.07 -7.03 9.75
CA LEU A 128 2.49 -8.34 9.28
C LEU A 128 1.35 -9.36 9.38
N LYS A 129 0.67 -9.39 10.51
CA LYS A 129 -0.48 -10.28 10.71
C LYS A 129 -1.59 -10.03 9.70
N PHE A 130 -1.90 -8.77 9.45
CA PHE A 130 -2.89 -8.36 8.46
C PHE A 130 -2.50 -8.83 7.06
N TRP A 131 -1.27 -8.53 6.62
CA TRP A 131 -0.80 -8.83 5.28
C TRP A 131 -0.71 -10.32 5.00
N VAL A 132 -0.19 -11.10 5.95
CA VAL A 132 -0.14 -12.57 5.83
C VAL A 132 -1.55 -13.13 5.70
N SER A 133 -2.49 -12.67 6.52
CA SER A 133 -3.89 -13.10 6.45
C SER A 133 -4.54 -12.73 5.11
N ALA A 134 -4.27 -11.54 4.59
CA ALA A 134 -4.81 -11.07 3.32
C ALA A 134 -4.25 -11.86 2.14
N VAL A 135 -2.95 -12.13 2.13
CA VAL A 135 -2.29 -12.93 1.08
C VAL A 135 -2.78 -14.37 1.13
N LYS A 136 -2.89 -14.94 2.31
CA LYS A 136 -3.42 -16.30 2.49
C LYS A 136 -4.85 -16.42 1.94
N ASN A 137 -5.65 -15.39 2.06
CA ASN A 137 -7.00 -15.35 1.49
C ASN A 137 -6.99 -15.42 -0.05
N ILE A 138 -5.91 -14.98 -0.69
CA ILE A 138 -5.79 -14.96 -2.16
C ILE A 138 -5.17 -16.26 -2.68
N VAL A 139 -4.08 -16.72 -2.09
CA VAL A 139 -3.26 -17.82 -2.61
C VAL A 139 -3.19 -19.05 -1.72
N GLY A 140 -3.87 -19.05 -0.58
CA GLY A 140 -3.78 -20.16 0.39
C GLY A 140 -2.39 -20.22 1.01
N SER A 141 -1.77 -21.40 0.99
CA SER A 141 -0.43 -21.61 1.54
C SER A 141 0.71 -21.27 0.57
N ARG A 142 0.41 -20.83 -0.65
CA ARG A 142 1.39 -20.60 -1.72
C ARG A 142 2.02 -19.21 -1.61
N TYR A 143 2.59 -18.91 -0.48
CA TYR A 143 3.35 -17.68 -0.25
C TYR A 143 4.57 -17.96 0.61
N ASP A 144 5.53 -17.05 0.56
CA ASP A 144 6.76 -17.11 1.34
C ASP A 144 6.93 -15.84 2.14
N VAL A 145 7.46 -15.95 3.37
CA VAL A 145 7.78 -14.81 4.22
C VAL A 145 9.25 -14.89 4.60
N SER A 146 10.00 -13.86 4.28
CA SER A 146 11.42 -13.75 4.63
C SER A 146 11.74 -12.41 5.27
N LEU A 147 12.76 -12.39 6.14
CA LEU A 147 13.29 -11.16 6.72
C LEU A 147 14.50 -10.74 5.91
N ASP A 148 14.50 -9.53 5.40
CA ASP A 148 15.57 -8.98 4.57
C ASP A 148 15.69 -7.47 4.78
N ILE A 149 16.67 -6.86 4.13
CA ILE A 149 16.92 -5.42 4.22
C ILE A 149 16.42 -4.75 2.94
N ASP A 150 15.56 -3.73 3.10
CA ASP A 150 15.17 -2.84 2.03
C ASP A 150 15.81 -1.47 2.27
N VAL A 151 16.79 -1.11 1.43
CA VAL A 151 17.66 0.05 1.57
C VAL A 151 18.48 -0.08 2.86
N ASP A 152 18.02 0.42 4.00
CA ASP A 152 18.67 0.36 5.30
C ASP A 152 17.74 -0.09 6.43
N LEU A 153 16.52 -0.57 6.07
CA LEU A 153 15.52 -1.04 7.03
C LEU A 153 15.32 -2.55 6.95
N GLU A 154 15.28 -3.20 8.11
CA GLU A 154 14.85 -4.59 8.18
C GLU A 154 13.34 -4.68 7.95
N MET A 155 12.93 -5.48 6.99
CA MET A 155 11.53 -5.67 6.63
C MET A 155 11.22 -7.15 6.41
N TYR A 156 9.99 -7.54 6.66
CA TYR A 156 9.47 -8.80 6.16
C TYR A 156 9.04 -8.61 4.71
N PHE A 157 9.42 -9.57 3.88
CA PHE A 157 9.01 -9.65 2.47
C PHE A 157 8.06 -10.81 2.32
N ILE A 158 6.83 -10.53 1.95
CA ILE A 158 5.82 -11.53 1.64
C ILE A 158 5.77 -11.65 0.13
N ARG A 159 6.14 -12.82 -0.40
CA ARG A 159 6.18 -13.07 -1.85
C ARG A 159 5.19 -14.15 -2.24
N PHE A 160 4.48 -13.91 -3.34
CA PHE A 160 3.49 -14.83 -3.86
C PHE A 160 3.29 -14.59 -5.36
N GLU A 161 2.60 -15.51 -6.01
CA GLU A 161 2.22 -15.36 -7.42
C GLU A 161 0.71 -15.46 -7.54
N ALA A 162 0.11 -14.45 -8.17
CA ALA A 162 -1.32 -14.40 -8.43
C ALA A 162 -1.57 -14.74 -9.90
N VAL A 163 -2.39 -15.76 -10.12
CA VAL A 163 -2.82 -16.15 -11.46
C VAL A 163 -4.16 -15.52 -11.80
N SER A 164 -4.35 -15.24 -13.08
CA SER A 164 -5.60 -14.68 -13.59
C SER A 164 -6.69 -15.76 -13.72
#